data_e4800cee3f8569e08bde36cc348e16c2
#
_entry.id   e4800cee3f8569e08bde36cc348e16c2
#
_cell.length_a   1.000
_cell.length_b   1.000
_cell.length_c   1.000
_cell.angle_alpha   90.00
_cell.angle_beta   90.00
_cell.angle_gamma   90.00
#
_symmetry.space_group_name_H-M   'P 1'
#
loop_
_entity.id
_entity.type
_entity.pdbx_description
1 polymer ?
#
loop_
_entity_poly.entity_id
_entity_poly.type
_entity_poly.pdbx_seq_one_letter_code
_entity_poly.pdbx_strand_id
1 'polypeptide(L)'
;MNYKINTKKRTVAVLGLGITGKSIIDYFKNSEIQLICWDDDLIKRKQLINQKIRLHNLSDPEIWADIDTLLISPGIPYLYPKAHPAVINALENSVRIDNDIGLFFRNMINENKKP
;
A
#
# COMPACT_ATOMS: atom_id res chain seq x y z
N MET A 1 4.47 -32.47 5.90
CA MET A 1 4.40 -31.53 4.82
C MET A 1 4.51 -30.10 5.33
N ASN A 2 5.22 -29.29 4.64
CA ASN A 2 5.46 -27.93 5.08
C ASN A 2 4.51 -26.94 4.41
N TYR A 3 3.67 -26.30 5.20
CA TYR A 3 2.73 -25.31 4.71
C TYR A 3 3.24 -23.89 4.86
N LYS A 4 4.47 -23.72 5.21
CA LYS A 4 5.05 -22.39 5.42
C LYS A 4 5.17 -21.57 4.15
N ILE A 5 4.94 -22.19 3.01
CA ILE A 5 4.88 -21.43 1.77
C ILE A 5 3.87 -20.30 1.82
N ASN A 6 2.88 -20.41 2.72
CA ASN A 6 1.84 -19.40 2.87
C ASN A 6 2.20 -18.35 3.91
N THR A 7 3.39 -18.41 4.47
CA THR A 7 3.80 -17.46 5.49
C THR A 7 4.44 -16.21 4.91
N LYS A 8 4.57 -16.13 3.59
CA LYS A 8 5.10 -14.92 2.96
C LYS A 8 4.25 -13.73 3.38
N LYS A 9 4.89 -12.69 3.92
CA LYS A 9 4.19 -11.49 4.31
C LYS A 9 3.57 -10.82 3.11
N ARG A 10 2.34 -10.39 3.28
CA ARG A 10 1.66 -9.62 2.25
C ARG A 10 2.26 -8.21 2.23
N THR A 11 2.57 -7.71 1.04
CA THR A 11 3.13 -6.38 0.87
C THR A 11 2.11 -5.47 0.22
N VAL A 12 1.81 -4.37 0.89
CA VAL A 12 0.84 -3.39 0.43
C VAL A 12 1.54 -2.06 0.25
N ALA A 13 1.42 -1.48 -0.94
CA ALA A 13 1.92 -0.15 -1.22
C ALA A 13 0.82 0.87 -0.94
N VAL A 14 1.17 1.99 -0.33
CA VAL A 14 0.23 3.07 -0.02
C VAL A 14 0.73 4.34 -0.67
N LEU A 15 -0.04 4.88 -1.60
CA LEU A 15 0.28 6.12 -2.29
C LEU A 15 -0.61 7.24 -1.74
N GLY A 16 0.02 8.24 -1.16
CA GLY A 16 -0.68 9.34 -0.52
C GLY A 16 -0.71 9.18 0.99
N LEU A 17 -0.09 10.11 1.70
CA LEU A 17 0.13 10.03 3.15
C LEU A 17 -0.62 11.12 3.91
N GLY A 18 -1.84 11.47 3.47
CA GLY A 18 -2.68 12.38 4.22
C GLY A 18 -3.24 11.71 5.47
N ILE A 19 -4.31 12.28 6.02
CA ILE A 19 -4.94 11.75 7.23
C ILE A 19 -5.28 10.27 7.06
N THR A 20 -5.79 9.90 5.89
CA THR A 20 -6.13 8.51 5.60
C THR A 20 -4.90 7.61 5.63
N GLY A 21 -3.78 8.10 5.08
CA GLY A 21 -2.54 7.34 5.07
C GLY A 21 -2.04 7.03 6.47
N LYS A 22 -2.12 8.02 7.36
CA LYS A 22 -1.73 7.81 8.77
C LYS A 22 -2.62 6.76 9.43
N SER A 23 -3.90 6.79 9.16
CA SER A 23 -4.83 5.80 9.72
C SER A 23 -4.48 4.39 9.26
N ILE A 24 -4.12 4.25 7.99
CA ILE A 24 -3.70 2.95 7.45
C ILE A 24 -2.46 2.44 8.17
N ILE A 25 -1.48 3.30 8.35
CA ILE A 25 -0.24 2.93 9.02
C ILE A 25 -0.51 2.49 10.44
N ASP A 26 -1.30 3.26 11.19
CA ASP A 26 -1.64 2.91 12.56
C ASP A 26 -2.38 1.58 12.63
N TYR A 27 -3.24 1.33 11.67
CA TYR A 27 -4.00 0.10 11.63
C TYR A 27 -3.13 -1.12 11.39
N PHE A 28 -2.13 -1.00 10.52
CA PHE A 28 -1.30 -2.14 10.10
C PHE A 28 0.02 -2.28 10.83
N LYS A 29 0.41 -1.30 11.64
CA LYS A 29 1.77 -1.32 12.22
C LYS A 29 2.07 -2.55 13.06
N ASN A 30 1.05 -3.18 13.64
CA ASN A 30 1.21 -4.38 14.46
C ASN A 30 0.77 -5.65 13.74
N SER A 31 0.50 -5.56 12.44
CA SER A 31 0.10 -6.73 11.67
C SER A 31 1.30 -7.34 10.97
N GLU A 32 1.09 -8.49 10.35
CA GLU A 32 2.12 -9.13 9.55
C GLU A 32 2.21 -8.55 8.14
N ILE A 33 1.43 -7.54 7.84
CA ILE A 33 1.47 -6.88 6.54
C ILE A 33 2.66 -5.95 6.49
N GLN A 34 3.42 -6.04 5.42
CA GLN A 34 4.52 -5.13 5.16
C GLN A 34 4.00 -3.94 4.35
N LEU A 35 4.19 -2.74 4.88
CA LEU A 35 3.76 -1.53 4.18
C LEU A 35 4.93 -0.84 3.51
N ILE A 36 4.73 -0.43 2.26
CA ILE A 36 5.65 0.45 1.55
C ILE A 36 4.84 1.70 1.21
N CYS A 37 5.25 2.84 1.75
CA CYS A 37 4.47 4.06 1.66
C CYS A 37 5.20 5.13 0.88
N TRP A 38 4.45 6.00 0.23
CA TRP A 38 5.02 7.11 -0.48
C TRP A 38 4.02 8.24 -0.66
N ASP A 39 4.54 9.46 -0.66
CA ASP A 39 3.81 10.66 -1.07
C ASP A 39 4.83 11.55 -1.78
N ASP A 40 4.42 12.15 -2.88
CA ASP A 40 5.31 13.05 -3.61
C ASP A 40 5.58 14.33 -2.83
N ASP A 41 4.76 14.65 -1.84
CA ASP A 41 4.95 15.80 -0.97
C ASP A 41 5.96 15.45 0.13
N LEU A 42 7.11 16.11 0.11
CA LEU A 42 8.17 15.88 1.07
C LEU A 42 7.71 16.13 2.51
N ILE A 43 6.86 17.11 2.73
CA ILE A 43 6.39 17.44 4.07
C ILE A 43 5.60 16.28 4.65
N LYS A 44 4.75 15.68 3.85
CA LYS A 44 3.97 14.53 4.30
C LYS A 44 4.87 13.33 4.61
N ARG A 45 5.90 13.11 3.82
CA ARG A 45 6.86 12.03 4.11
C ARG A 45 7.58 12.26 5.42
N LYS A 46 7.98 13.50 5.70
CA LYS A 46 8.71 13.81 6.93
C LYS A 46 7.90 13.58 8.18
N GLN A 47 6.58 13.71 8.10
CA GLN A 47 5.71 13.48 9.24
C GLN A 47 5.70 12.03 9.69
N LEU A 48 6.15 11.11 8.84
CA LEU A 48 6.10 9.68 9.09
C LEU A 48 7.46 9.04 9.24
N ILE A 49 8.53 9.85 9.26
CA ILE A 49 9.90 9.32 9.23
C ILE A 49 10.23 8.48 10.46
N ASN A 50 9.59 8.74 11.60
CA ASN A 50 9.83 8.00 12.83
C ASN A 50 8.91 6.80 13.01
N GLN A 51 8.04 6.54 12.06
CA GLN A 51 7.17 5.38 12.10
C GLN A 51 7.94 4.15 11.58
N LYS A 52 7.56 2.99 12.05
CA LYS A 52 8.18 1.74 11.60
C LYS A 52 7.57 1.30 10.27
N ILE A 53 7.78 2.10 9.26
CA ILE A 53 7.30 1.81 7.91
C ILE A 53 8.44 2.02 6.93
N ARG A 54 8.31 1.39 5.78
CA ARG A 54 9.26 1.59 4.71
C ARG A 54 8.74 2.69 3.79
N LEU A 55 9.53 3.75 3.62
CA LEU A 55 9.26 4.78 2.64
C LEU A 55 10.08 4.49 1.40
N HIS A 56 9.44 4.36 0.26
CA HIS A 56 10.12 4.13 -0.99
C HIS A 56 9.31 4.73 -2.12
N ASN A 57 9.97 5.39 -3.04
CA ASN A 57 9.30 6.02 -4.18
C ASN A 57 8.60 4.96 -5.03
N LEU A 58 7.29 5.03 -5.07
CA LEU A 58 6.49 4.05 -5.81
C LEU A 58 6.55 4.26 -7.33
N SER A 59 7.19 5.33 -7.79
CA SER A 59 7.49 5.49 -9.22
C SER A 59 8.66 4.62 -9.68
N ASP A 60 9.41 4.04 -8.73
CA ASP A 60 10.50 3.14 -9.03
C ASP A 60 9.92 1.79 -9.51
N PRO A 61 10.16 1.38 -10.75
CA PRO A 61 9.57 0.14 -11.25
C PRO A 61 10.15 -1.12 -10.64
N GLU A 62 11.31 -1.04 -10.00
CA GLU A 62 12.01 -2.25 -9.55
C GLU A 62 11.41 -2.87 -8.28
N ILE A 63 10.62 -2.12 -7.53
CA ILE A 63 10.11 -2.63 -6.26
C ILE A 63 8.79 -3.40 -6.39
N TRP A 64 8.20 -3.43 -7.59
CA TRP A 64 6.82 -3.89 -7.74
C TRP A 64 6.63 -5.40 -7.80
N ALA A 65 7.70 -6.16 -8.01
CA ALA A 65 7.59 -7.62 -8.13
C ALA A 65 6.97 -8.27 -6.89
N ASP A 66 7.20 -7.72 -5.71
CA ASP A 66 6.74 -8.31 -4.46
C ASP A 66 5.53 -7.58 -3.86
N ILE A 67 4.98 -6.60 -4.54
CA ILE A 67 3.83 -5.85 -4.06
C ILE A 67 2.54 -6.53 -4.51
N ASP A 68 1.63 -6.76 -3.56
CA ASP A 68 0.36 -7.44 -3.82
C ASP A 68 -0.76 -6.46 -4.16
N THR A 69 -0.79 -5.32 -3.51
CA THR A 69 -1.87 -4.36 -3.65
C THR A 69 -1.33 -2.94 -3.55
N LEU A 70 -1.89 -2.06 -4.34
CA LEU A 70 -1.66 -0.62 -4.24
C LEU A 70 -2.93 0.05 -3.73
N LEU A 71 -2.81 0.73 -2.58
CA LEU A 71 -3.87 1.58 -2.05
C LEU A 71 -3.57 3.02 -2.41
N ILE A 72 -4.54 3.69 -3.02
CA ILE A 72 -4.38 5.08 -3.45
C ILE A 72 -5.33 5.97 -2.67
N SER A 73 -4.80 7.04 -2.07
CA SER A 73 -5.62 8.03 -1.40
C SER A 73 -6.47 8.79 -2.40
N PRO A 74 -7.68 9.20 -2.00
CA PRO A 74 -8.50 10.08 -2.84
C PRO A 74 -7.73 11.35 -3.21
N GLY A 75 -7.92 11.84 -4.39
CA GLY A 75 -7.26 13.06 -4.88
C GLY A 75 -6.00 12.82 -5.67
N ILE A 76 -5.44 11.63 -5.64
CA ILE A 76 -4.30 11.31 -6.50
C ILE A 76 -4.82 10.84 -7.86
N PRO A 77 -4.30 11.40 -8.97
CA PRO A 77 -4.76 10.99 -10.29
C PRO A 77 -4.56 9.50 -10.53
N TYR A 78 -5.65 8.83 -10.83
CA TYR A 78 -5.69 7.38 -10.96
C TYR A 78 -5.57 6.97 -12.43
N LEU A 79 -6.46 7.47 -13.26
CA LEU A 79 -6.42 7.17 -14.69
C LEU A 79 -6.45 8.40 -15.57
N TYR A 80 -7.06 9.47 -15.11
CA TYR A 80 -7.30 10.64 -15.93
C TYR A 80 -7.08 11.92 -15.12
N PRO A 81 -6.53 12.97 -15.71
CA PRO A 81 -6.08 13.09 -17.10
C PRO A 81 -4.77 12.35 -17.38
N LYS A 82 -3.98 12.08 -16.35
CA LYS A 82 -2.71 11.38 -16.50
C LYS A 82 -2.48 10.52 -15.25
N ALA A 83 -2.28 9.24 -15.45
CA ALA A 83 -2.05 8.31 -14.36
C ALA A 83 -0.72 8.60 -13.67
N HIS A 84 -0.71 8.47 -12.34
CA HIS A 84 0.53 8.55 -11.58
C HIS A 84 1.45 7.39 -11.99
N PRO A 85 2.78 7.60 -12.06
CA PRO A 85 3.70 6.52 -12.40
C PRO A 85 3.56 5.26 -11.56
N ALA A 86 3.20 5.41 -10.27
CA ALA A 86 2.95 4.25 -9.41
C ALA A 86 1.79 3.40 -9.92
N VAL A 87 0.75 4.04 -10.46
CA VAL A 87 -0.40 3.32 -11.03
C VAL A 87 0.04 2.55 -12.26
N ILE A 88 0.85 3.17 -13.11
CA ILE A 88 1.37 2.51 -14.31
C ILE A 88 2.18 1.27 -13.91
N ASN A 89 3.07 1.40 -12.92
CA ASN A 89 3.85 0.29 -12.44
C ASN A 89 2.97 -0.84 -11.89
N ALA A 90 1.94 -0.50 -11.15
CA ALA A 90 1.02 -1.49 -10.61
C ALA A 90 0.31 -2.25 -11.74
N LEU A 91 -0.18 -1.54 -12.74
CA LEU A 91 -0.86 -2.18 -13.87
C LEU A 91 0.08 -3.10 -14.65
N GLU A 92 1.31 -2.67 -14.87
CA GLU A 92 2.30 -3.47 -15.59
C GLU A 92 2.69 -4.74 -14.83
N ASN A 93 2.56 -4.74 -13.52
CA ASN A 93 2.89 -5.89 -12.69
C ASN A 93 1.65 -6.66 -12.23
N SER A 94 0.49 -6.39 -12.79
CA SER A 94 -0.77 -7.04 -12.45
C SER A 94 -1.11 -6.93 -10.96
N VAL A 95 -0.74 -5.82 -10.36
CA VAL A 95 -1.00 -5.54 -8.96
C VAL A 95 -2.43 -5.01 -8.80
N ARG A 96 -3.14 -5.51 -7.81
CA ARG A 96 -4.48 -5.02 -7.49
C ARG A 96 -4.41 -3.57 -7.03
N ILE A 97 -5.29 -2.73 -7.55
CA ILE A 97 -5.37 -1.32 -7.16
C ILE A 97 -6.71 -1.09 -6.47
N ASP A 98 -6.67 -0.46 -5.30
CA ASP A 98 -7.86 -0.17 -4.53
C ASP A 98 -7.80 1.29 -4.05
N ASN A 99 -8.89 2.01 -4.24
CA ASN A 99 -9.00 3.38 -3.77
C ASN A 99 -10.02 3.54 -2.64
N ASP A 100 -10.64 2.46 -2.21
CA ASP A 100 -11.52 2.46 -1.05
C ASP A 100 -10.81 1.75 0.10
N ILE A 101 -10.11 2.56 0.86
CA ILE A 101 -9.28 2.05 1.95
C ILE A 101 -10.13 1.40 3.04
N GLY A 102 -11.28 2.00 3.34
CA GLY A 102 -12.17 1.43 4.36
C GLY A 102 -12.68 0.05 3.97
N LEU A 103 -13.08 -0.10 2.72
CA LEU A 103 -13.54 -1.39 2.23
C LEU A 103 -12.42 -2.42 2.22
N PHE A 104 -11.21 -1.98 1.82
CA PHE A 104 -10.04 -2.86 1.84
C PHE A 104 -9.80 -3.42 3.25
N PHE A 105 -9.84 -2.55 4.27
CA PHE A 105 -9.66 -2.98 5.66
C PHE A 105 -10.73 -3.97 6.10
N ARG A 106 -11.98 -3.67 5.80
CA ARG A 106 -13.07 -4.57 6.19
C ARG A 106 -12.91 -5.94 5.56
N ASN A 107 -12.53 -5.97 4.29
CA ASN A 107 -12.32 -7.24 3.61
C ASN A 107 -11.16 -8.02 4.21
N MET A 108 -10.11 -7.35 4.59
CA MET A 108 -8.96 -8.01 5.23
C MET A 108 -9.31 -8.59 6.58
N ILE A 109 -10.06 -7.84 7.38
CA ILE A 109 -10.50 -8.32 8.69
C ILE A 109 -11.38 -9.54 8.52
N ASN A 110 -12.28 -9.53 7.56
CA ASN A 110 -13.17 -10.65 7.30
C ASN A 110 -12.40 -11.89 6.83
N GLU A 111 -11.38 -11.71 6.00
CA GLU A 111 -10.53 -12.81 5.56
C GLU A 111 -9.81 -13.45 6.75
N ASN A 112 -9.32 -12.63 7.66
CA ASN A 112 -8.58 -13.12 8.82
C ASN A 112 -9.49 -13.83 9.83
N LYS A 113 -10.79 -13.58 9.80
CA LYS A 113 -11.73 -14.20 10.71
C LYS A 113 -12.29 -15.51 10.20
N LYS A 114 -12.04 -15.82 8.95
CA LYS A 114 -12.55 -17.09 8.41
C LYS A 114 -11.80 -18.25 9.03
N PRO A 115 -12.52 -19.28 9.40
CA PRO A 115 -11.89 -20.49 9.96
C PRO A 115 -11.01 -21.20 8.95
#